data_87520fe734c13d922d48e9dc80d9a9dd
#
_entry.id   87520fe734c13d922d48e9dc80d9a9dd
#
_cell.length_a   1.000
_cell.length_b   1.000
_cell.length_c   1.000
_cell.angle_alpha   90.00
_cell.angle_beta   90.00
_cell.angle_gamma   90.00
#
_symmetry.space_group_name_H-M   'P 1'
#
loop_
_entity.id
_entity.type
_entity.pdbx_description
1 polymer ?
#
loop_
_entity_poly.entity_id
_entity_poly.type
_entity_poly.pdbx_seq_one_letter_code
_entity_poly.pdbx_strand_id
1 'polypeptide(L)'
;MSPHADVGMANGQKESQTTIPSRLYTVDHLPKVSSLADVCNRSVSKKDYQLAYDVQKNIPIYDLAKHDLDKTAANILQDEWYEILANGPGVFVVQNMYQDQSVLDATNAAFRQIIEREKSNAKGDHFGHGKNERIWNSFSKHGLQDPKSFVQYYSNPWLARVCEAWLGQQYRVTAQTNIVKPGGAAQVSHRDYHLGFQTAEGCSRFPKGMQYASQFLTLQGAVAQSDMPLESGPTRFLPFSQKLDSGYMAYRQPEFDQYFNEHWVSLPLKKGDGVFFNPALHHAAGNNTSDVDRSANLLQISSAFGKPMEQ
;
A
#
# COMPACT_ATOMS: atom_id res chain seq x y z
N MET A 1 32.21 -67.47 -25.28
CA MET A 1 32.73 -66.59 -24.25
C MET A 1 33.05 -65.23 -24.87
N SER A 2 32.18 -64.25 -24.76
CA SER A 2 32.44 -62.91 -25.24
C SER A 2 32.34 -61.97 -24.03
N PRO A 3 33.25 -61.02 -23.84
CA PRO A 3 33.13 -60.02 -22.75
C PRO A 3 32.27 -58.91 -23.23
N HIS A 4 31.29 -58.58 -22.38
CA HIS A 4 30.49 -57.33 -22.48
C HIS A 4 31.38 -56.15 -22.16
N ALA A 5 31.42 -55.16 -23.08
CA ALA A 5 32.01 -53.85 -22.84
C ALA A 5 30.99 -53.01 -22.16
N ASP A 6 31.36 -52.50 -21.00
CA ASP A 6 30.62 -51.53 -20.20
C ASP A 6 30.81 -50.15 -20.83
N VAL A 7 29.74 -49.58 -21.42
CA VAL A 7 29.77 -48.24 -21.97
C VAL A 7 29.27 -47.28 -20.86
N GLY A 8 30.22 -46.74 -20.13
CA GLY A 8 29.95 -45.66 -19.19
C GLY A 8 29.44 -44.40 -19.93
N MET A 9 28.16 -44.12 -19.82
CA MET A 9 27.61 -42.81 -20.25
C MET A 9 27.96 -41.74 -19.22
N ALA A 10 28.97 -40.96 -19.55
CA ALA A 10 29.23 -39.70 -18.87
C ALA A 10 28.22 -38.66 -19.35
N ASN A 11 27.13 -38.47 -18.61
CA ASN A 11 26.22 -37.34 -18.80
C ASN A 11 26.86 -36.05 -18.26
N GLY A 12 27.78 -35.48 -19.02
CA GLY A 12 28.25 -34.13 -18.84
C GLY A 12 27.24 -33.14 -19.44
N GLN A 13 26.22 -32.74 -18.70
CA GLN A 13 25.46 -31.54 -19.03
C GLN A 13 26.42 -30.36 -18.91
N LYS A 14 26.97 -29.89 -20.03
CA LYS A 14 27.58 -28.57 -20.15
C LYS A 14 26.45 -27.57 -19.93
N GLU A 15 26.37 -26.95 -18.74
CA GLU A 15 25.61 -25.73 -18.55
C GLU A 15 26.15 -24.72 -19.57
N SER A 16 25.35 -24.40 -20.54
CA SER A 16 25.57 -23.28 -21.46
C SER A 16 25.49 -22.01 -20.65
N GLN A 17 26.64 -21.50 -20.21
CA GLN A 17 26.73 -20.17 -19.60
C GLN A 17 26.39 -19.12 -20.67
N THR A 18 25.10 -18.77 -20.78
CA THR A 18 24.72 -17.62 -21.58
C THR A 18 25.16 -16.37 -20.84
N THR A 19 25.79 -15.44 -21.53
CA THR A 19 26.15 -14.11 -20.98
C THR A 19 24.94 -13.20 -20.78
N ILE A 20 23.77 -13.63 -21.26
CA ILE A 20 22.51 -12.89 -21.16
C ILE A 20 21.89 -13.13 -19.77
N PRO A 21 21.65 -12.07 -18.97
CA PRO A 21 21.00 -12.22 -17.67
C PRO A 21 19.59 -12.81 -17.80
N SER A 22 19.23 -13.68 -16.87
CA SER A 22 17.86 -14.22 -16.82
C SER A 22 16.83 -13.10 -16.67
N ARG A 23 15.74 -13.18 -17.44
CA ARG A 23 14.58 -12.28 -17.31
C ARG A 23 13.75 -12.54 -16.06
N LEU A 24 13.95 -13.67 -15.39
CA LEU A 24 13.18 -14.11 -14.22
C LEU A 24 14.05 -14.08 -12.97
N TYR A 25 13.42 -13.82 -11.83
CA TYR A 25 13.96 -14.22 -10.53
C TYR A 25 13.73 -15.71 -10.32
N THR A 26 14.56 -16.36 -9.50
CA THR A 26 14.42 -17.77 -9.15
C THR A 26 14.23 -17.91 -7.65
N VAL A 27 13.48 -18.93 -7.25
CA VAL A 27 13.29 -19.28 -5.83
C VAL A 27 14.54 -19.87 -5.20
N ASP A 28 15.47 -20.41 -6.03
CA ASP A 28 16.74 -20.95 -5.55
C ASP A 28 17.71 -19.84 -5.09
N HIS A 29 17.47 -18.61 -5.50
CA HIS A 29 18.30 -17.46 -5.16
C HIS A 29 17.42 -16.27 -4.75
N LEU A 30 16.80 -16.39 -3.56
CA LEU A 30 16.00 -15.33 -2.97
C LEU A 30 16.90 -14.17 -2.52
N PRO A 31 16.40 -12.91 -2.56
CA PRO A 31 17.15 -11.76 -2.08
C PRO A 31 17.45 -11.90 -0.59
N LYS A 32 18.59 -11.37 -0.18
CA LYS A 32 19.01 -11.32 1.24
C LYS A 32 18.41 -10.10 1.92
N VAL A 33 18.16 -10.18 3.21
CA VAL A 33 17.68 -9.05 4.02
C VAL A 33 18.64 -7.87 3.98
N SER A 34 19.96 -8.09 3.82
CA SER A 34 20.94 -7.01 3.64
C SER A 34 20.61 -6.11 2.44
N SER A 35 20.11 -6.68 1.33
CA SER A 35 19.68 -5.89 0.18
C SER A 35 18.46 -4.99 0.50
N LEU A 36 17.56 -5.42 1.39
CA LEU A 36 16.49 -4.58 1.91
C LEU A 36 17.06 -3.47 2.81
N ALA A 37 17.98 -3.83 3.71
CA ALA A 37 18.64 -2.87 4.59
C ALA A 37 19.37 -1.77 3.79
N ASP A 38 20.08 -2.14 2.72
CA ASP A 38 20.82 -1.21 1.86
C ASP A 38 19.89 -0.18 1.20
N VAL A 39 18.71 -0.61 0.68
CA VAL A 39 17.75 0.34 0.07
C VAL A 39 17.03 1.18 1.11
N CYS A 40 16.83 0.67 2.33
CA CYS A 40 16.16 1.38 3.44
C CYS A 40 17.12 2.31 4.23
N ASN A 41 18.43 2.12 4.10
CA ASN A 41 19.45 2.96 4.78
C ASN A 41 19.58 4.32 4.10
N ARG A 42 18.49 5.07 4.07
CA ARG A 42 18.37 6.40 3.48
C ARG A 42 17.61 7.31 4.43
N SER A 43 17.85 8.61 4.31
CA SER A 43 17.09 9.61 5.04
C SER A 43 16.73 10.77 4.13
N VAL A 44 15.56 11.33 4.36
CA VAL A 44 15.10 12.55 3.70
C VAL A 44 14.65 13.57 4.74
N SER A 45 14.70 14.82 4.31
CA SER A 45 14.38 15.98 5.11
C SER A 45 13.50 16.95 4.33
N LYS A 46 13.03 18.00 4.98
CA LYS A 46 12.28 19.07 4.31
C LYS A 46 13.06 19.76 3.17
N LYS A 47 14.40 19.68 3.14
CA LYS A 47 15.22 20.23 2.06
C LYS A 47 15.01 19.47 0.75
N ASP A 48 14.68 18.18 0.85
CA ASP A 48 14.47 17.32 -0.31
C ASP A 48 13.04 17.47 -0.87
N TYR A 49 12.06 17.89 -0.02
CA TYR A 49 10.66 18.08 -0.37
C TYR A 49 10.19 19.46 0.08
N GLN A 50 10.40 20.47 -0.75
CA GLN A 50 10.26 21.88 -0.37
C GLN A 50 8.80 22.30 -0.14
N LEU A 51 7.85 21.64 -0.80
CA LEU A 51 6.42 21.89 -0.65
C LEU A 51 5.82 21.16 0.57
N ALA A 52 6.52 20.17 1.12
CA ALA A 52 6.08 19.52 2.34
C ALA A 52 6.03 20.52 3.49
N TYR A 53 5.03 20.42 4.34
CA TYR A 53 4.95 21.20 5.60
C TYR A 53 6.08 20.75 6.56
N ASP A 54 6.28 19.44 6.66
CA ASP A 54 7.28 18.82 7.52
C ASP A 54 7.70 17.45 6.93
N VAL A 55 8.80 16.88 7.41
CA VAL A 55 9.22 15.51 7.15
C VAL A 55 9.53 14.83 8.48
N GLN A 56 8.76 13.83 8.83
CA GLN A 56 8.93 13.08 10.08
C GLN A 56 9.18 11.60 9.78
N LYS A 57 10.23 11.02 10.36
CA LYS A 57 10.54 9.59 10.21
C LYS A 57 10.62 9.17 8.73
N ASN A 58 11.21 10.00 7.88
CA ASN A 58 11.27 9.85 6.42
C ASN A 58 9.90 9.95 5.69
N ILE A 59 8.83 10.37 6.34
CA ILE A 59 7.52 10.56 5.71
C ILE A 59 7.25 12.06 5.51
N PRO A 60 7.18 12.56 4.26
CA PRO A 60 6.78 13.93 3.98
C PRO A 60 5.30 14.16 4.33
N ILE A 61 5.01 15.31 4.92
CA ILE A 61 3.69 15.72 5.40
C ILE A 61 3.32 17.03 4.71
N TYR A 62 2.15 17.06 4.08
CA TYR A 62 1.60 18.22 3.38
C TYR A 62 0.37 18.72 4.12
N ASP A 63 0.29 20.02 4.39
CA ASP A 63 -0.92 20.66 4.93
C ASP A 63 -1.71 21.26 3.77
N LEU A 64 -2.74 20.56 3.30
CA LEU A 64 -3.50 20.96 2.11
C LEU A 64 -4.32 22.25 2.31
N ALA A 65 -4.51 22.69 3.55
CA ALA A 65 -5.10 24.00 3.83
C ALA A 65 -4.19 25.19 3.41
N LYS A 66 -2.91 24.91 3.16
CA LYS A 66 -1.89 25.88 2.74
C LYS A 66 -1.54 25.82 1.26
N HIS A 67 -2.16 24.91 0.51
CA HIS A 67 -1.92 24.74 -0.92
C HIS A 67 -3.12 25.18 -1.74
N ASP A 68 -2.85 25.72 -2.93
CA ASP A 68 -3.85 26.11 -3.89
C ASP A 68 -4.17 24.99 -4.87
N LEU A 69 -5.42 24.88 -5.29
CA LEU A 69 -5.88 23.99 -6.34
C LEU A 69 -5.66 24.57 -7.77
N ASP A 70 -5.07 25.77 -7.85
CA ASP A 70 -4.64 26.31 -9.13
C ASP A 70 -3.82 25.26 -9.90
N LYS A 71 -4.07 25.18 -11.21
CA LYS A 71 -3.48 24.12 -12.05
C LYS A 71 -1.96 24.10 -11.99
N THR A 72 -1.32 25.26 -11.96
CA THR A 72 0.16 25.35 -11.95
C THR A 72 0.71 24.91 -10.60
N ALA A 73 0.14 25.41 -9.51
CA ALA A 73 0.54 25.04 -8.15
C ALA A 73 0.30 23.55 -7.88
N ALA A 74 -0.86 23.04 -8.31
CA ALA A 74 -1.19 21.63 -8.17
C ALA A 74 -0.25 20.72 -8.97
N ASN A 75 0.17 21.09 -10.17
CA ASN A 75 1.11 20.29 -10.96
C ASN A 75 2.48 20.16 -10.28
N ILE A 76 3.01 21.26 -9.73
CA ILE A 76 4.30 21.22 -9.01
C ILE A 76 4.21 20.30 -7.78
N LEU A 77 3.07 20.34 -7.08
CA LEU A 77 2.83 19.46 -5.94
C LEU A 77 2.71 17.98 -6.38
N GLN A 78 2.08 17.71 -7.51
CA GLN A 78 1.96 16.37 -8.09
C GLN A 78 3.32 15.82 -8.53
N ASP A 79 4.22 16.65 -9.05
CA ASP A 79 5.60 16.24 -9.40
C ASP A 79 6.37 15.80 -8.14
N GLU A 80 6.22 16.53 -7.02
CA GLU A 80 6.87 16.16 -5.76
C GLU A 80 6.26 14.87 -5.18
N TRP A 81 4.94 14.68 -5.23
CA TRP A 81 4.30 13.43 -4.80
C TRP A 81 4.71 12.23 -5.67
N TYR A 82 4.82 12.43 -7.00
CA TYR A 82 5.31 11.39 -7.90
C TYR A 82 6.73 10.97 -7.54
N GLU A 83 7.62 11.93 -7.30
CA GLU A 83 9.01 11.65 -6.91
C GLU A 83 9.09 10.88 -5.59
N ILE A 84 8.26 11.23 -4.58
CA ILE A 84 8.18 10.49 -3.32
C ILE A 84 7.80 9.04 -3.55
N LEU A 85 6.75 8.80 -4.35
CA LEU A 85 6.24 7.46 -4.60
C LEU A 85 7.19 6.60 -5.45
N ALA A 86 7.84 7.21 -6.46
CA ALA A 86 8.70 6.51 -7.41
C ALA A 86 10.12 6.28 -6.86
N ASN A 87 10.76 7.33 -6.36
CA ASN A 87 12.19 7.34 -6.05
C ASN A 87 12.51 7.63 -4.59
N GLY A 88 11.58 8.26 -3.90
CA GLY A 88 11.69 8.66 -2.50
C GLY A 88 11.26 7.58 -1.51
N PRO A 89 10.79 7.98 -0.33
CA PRO A 89 10.37 7.06 0.74
C PRO A 89 9.16 6.17 0.39
N GLY A 90 8.45 6.45 -0.69
CA GLY A 90 7.31 5.65 -1.16
C GLY A 90 6.00 5.90 -0.43
N VAL A 91 5.96 6.87 0.48
CA VAL A 91 4.77 7.23 1.28
C VAL A 91 4.79 8.72 1.63
N PHE A 92 3.62 9.34 1.66
CA PHE A 92 3.42 10.69 2.18
C PHE A 92 2.06 10.83 2.88
N VAL A 93 1.96 11.84 3.74
CA VAL A 93 0.73 12.20 4.45
C VAL A 93 0.22 13.54 3.96
N VAL A 94 -1.08 13.66 3.78
CA VAL A 94 -1.78 14.91 3.49
C VAL A 94 -2.73 15.25 4.64
N GLN A 95 -2.44 16.32 5.35
CA GLN A 95 -3.29 16.84 6.40
C GLN A 95 -4.36 17.77 5.81
N ASN A 96 -5.49 17.88 6.50
CA ASN A 96 -6.60 18.73 6.09
C ASN A 96 -7.15 18.42 4.67
N MET A 97 -7.10 17.16 4.26
CA MET A 97 -7.64 16.73 2.97
C MET A 97 -9.16 16.94 2.90
N TYR A 98 -9.83 16.69 4.01
CA TYR A 98 -11.26 16.99 4.22
C TYR A 98 -11.39 18.03 5.33
N GLN A 99 -11.51 19.32 4.97
CA GLN A 99 -11.67 20.42 5.92
C GLN A 99 -13.10 20.48 6.45
N ASP A 100 -14.10 20.20 5.60
CA ASP A 100 -15.49 20.09 6.01
C ASP A 100 -15.76 18.73 6.67
N GLN A 101 -15.76 18.75 8.00
CA GLN A 101 -16.00 17.54 8.81
C GLN A 101 -17.41 16.95 8.60
N SER A 102 -18.38 17.75 8.15
CA SER A 102 -19.75 17.27 7.90
C SER A 102 -19.80 16.21 6.79
N VAL A 103 -18.88 16.28 5.81
CA VAL A 103 -18.76 15.26 4.75
C VAL A 103 -18.33 13.92 5.34
N LEU A 104 -17.39 13.94 6.28
CA LEU A 104 -16.93 12.72 6.98
C LEU A 104 -17.99 12.16 7.92
N ASP A 105 -18.73 13.04 8.61
CA ASP A 105 -19.80 12.61 9.50
C ASP A 105 -20.95 11.93 8.74
N ALA A 106 -21.34 12.47 7.59
CA ALA A 106 -22.34 11.86 6.71
C ALA A 106 -21.84 10.51 6.16
N THR A 107 -20.58 10.46 5.70
CA THR A 107 -19.93 9.22 5.23
C THR A 107 -19.90 8.16 6.33
N ASN A 108 -19.49 8.53 7.54
CA ASN A 108 -19.46 7.63 8.69
C ASN A 108 -20.85 7.14 9.09
N ALA A 109 -21.88 7.98 8.94
CA ALA A 109 -23.27 7.57 9.18
C ALA A 109 -23.70 6.52 8.16
N ALA A 110 -23.38 6.70 6.87
CA ALA A 110 -23.64 5.72 5.83
C ALA A 110 -22.90 4.39 6.09
N PHE A 111 -21.62 4.43 6.47
CA PHE A 111 -20.85 3.23 6.81
C PHE A 111 -21.42 2.48 8.00
N ARG A 112 -21.86 3.16 9.05
CA ARG A 112 -22.55 2.51 10.19
C ARG A 112 -23.82 1.78 9.75
N GLN A 113 -24.64 2.40 8.90
CA GLN A 113 -25.86 1.78 8.37
C GLN A 113 -25.54 0.52 7.53
N ILE A 114 -24.48 0.55 6.72
CA ILE A 114 -24.03 -0.61 5.95
C ILE A 114 -23.59 -1.74 6.90
N ILE A 115 -22.79 -1.45 7.93
CA ILE A 115 -22.34 -2.43 8.92
C ILE A 115 -23.52 -3.07 9.63
N GLU A 116 -24.49 -2.29 10.12
CA GLU A 116 -25.66 -2.81 10.81
C GLU A 116 -26.49 -3.75 9.91
N ARG A 117 -26.66 -3.38 8.64
CA ARG A 117 -27.37 -4.22 7.66
C ARG A 117 -26.60 -5.52 7.37
N GLU A 118 -25.27 -5.49 7.34
CA GLU A 118 -24.44 -6.66 7.03
C GLU A 118 -24.18 -7.57 8.23
N LYS A 119 -24.24 -7.07 9.45
CA LYS A 119 -24.11 -7.89 10.68
C LYS A 119 -25.12 -9.04 10.72
N SER A 120 -26.32 -8.83 10.22
CA SER A 120 -27.34 -9.88 10.15
C SER A 120 -27.00 -11.01 9.16
N ASN A 121 -26.09 -10.76 8.22
CA ASN A 121 -25.70 -11.65 7.14
C ASN A 121 -24.26 -12.18 7.26
N ALA A 122 -23.48 -11.72 8.23
CA ALA A 122 -22.04 -11.98 8.29
C ALA A 122 -21.72 -13.36 8.86
N LYS A 123 -21.24 -14.25 8.01
CA LYS A 123 -20.27 -15.29 8.41
C LYS A 123 -18.91 -14.58 8.54
N GLY A 124 -18.31 -14.62 9.71
CA GLY A 124 -17.16 -13.85 10.15
C GLY A 124 -16.10 -13.45 9.10
N ASP A 125 -15.42 -12.34 9.34
CA ASP A 125 -14.33 -11.83 8.51
C ASP A 125 -13.15 -12.81 8.45
N HIS A 126 -12.85 -13.35 7.27
CA HIS A 126 -11.76 -14.32 7.06
C HIS A 126 -10.35 -13.72 7.22
N PHE A 127 -10.20 -12.39 7.29
CA PHE A 127 -8.91 -11.70 7.39
C PHE A 127 -8.66 -11.00 8.73
N GLY A 128 -9.62 -11.02 9.64
CA GLY A 128 -9.53 -10.39 10.95
C GLY A 128 -9.57 -11.41 12.09
N HIS A 129 -8.43 -11.72 12.68
CA HIS A 129 -8.44 -12.30 14.03
C HIS A 129 -8.80 -11.18 15.02
N GLY A 130 -10.05 -11.18 15.51
CA GLY A 130 -10.46 -10.26 16.56
C GLY A 130 -11.75 -9.49 16.28
N LYS A 131 -11.97 -8.43 17.06
CA LYS A 131 -13.20 -7.62 17.08
C LYS A 131 -13.28 -6.57 15.94
N ASN A 132 -12.54 -6.77 14.83
CA ASN A 132 -12.50 -5.79 13.73
C ASN A 132 -13.76 -5.85 12.88
N GLU A 133 -14.22 -4.70 12.38
CA GLU A 133 -15.32 -4.60 11.42
C GLU A 133 -14.76 -4.12 10.08
N ARG A 134 -15.23 -4.70 8.98
CA ARG A 134 -14.81 -4.34 7.63
C ARG A 134 -16.00 -4.29 6.69
N ILE A 135 -16.04 -3.24 5.87
CA ILE A 135 -16.96 -3.15 4.74
C ILE A 135 -16.13 -3.41 3.47
N TRP A 136 -16.29 -4.59 2.90
CA TRP A 136 -15.75 -4.90 1.58
C TRP A 136 -16.51 -4.15 0.51
N ASN A 137 -15.83 -3.68 -0.54
CA ASN A 137 -16.42 -2.91 -1.63
C ASN A 137 -17.23 -1.70 -1.10
N SER A 138 -16.64 -0.97 -0.13
CA SER A 138 -17.31 0.17 0.50
C SER A 138 -17.62 1.29 -0.48
N PHE A 139 -16.84 1.43 -1.57
CA PHE A 139 -17.10 2.40 -2.62
C PHE A 139 -18.50 2.24 -3.22
N SER A 140 -18.80 1.07 -3.77
CA SER A 140 -20.11 0.79 -4.37
C SER A 140 -21.24 0.77 -3.35
N LYS A 141 -21.00 0.19 -2.17
CA LYS A 141 -22.01 0.11 -1.10
C LYS A 141 -22.36 1.49 -0.56
N HIS A 142 -21.39 2.41 -0.45
CA HIS A 142 -21.63 3.79 -0.03
C HIS A 142 -22.50 4.52 -1.06
N GLY A 143 -22.17 4.39 -2.37
CA GLY A 143 -22.96 4.98 -3.44
C GLY A 143 -24.41 4.51 -3.46
N LEU A 144 -24.66 3.23 -3.14
CA LEU A 144 -26.01 2.68 -3.03
C LEU A 144 -26.74 3.07 -1.75
N GLN A 145 -26.00 3.26 -0.64
CA GLN A 145 -26.57 3.58 0.67
C GLN A 145 -26.96 5.04 0.79
N ASP A 146 -26.05 5.94 0.40
CA ASP A 146 -26.23 7.39 0.44
C ASP A 146 -25.49 8.05 -0.72
N PRO A 147 -26.14 8.18 -1.90
CA PRO A 147 -25.55 8.79 -3.09
C PRO A 147 -25.06 10.22 -2.87
N LYS A 148 -25.71 10.97 -1.98
CA LYS A 148 -25.35 12.37 -1.70
C LYS A 148 -23.99 12.45 -0.99
N SER A 149 -23.85 11.77 0.13
CA SER A 149 -22.56 11.78 0.87
C SER A 149 -21.47 11.08 0.06
N PHE A 150 -21.78 10.07 -0.72
CA PHE A 150 -20.85 9.43 -1.65
C PHE A 150 -20.24 10.43 -2.64
N VAL A 151 -21.08 11.22 -3.33
CA VAL A 151 -20.60 12.23 -4.28
C VAL A 151 -19.77 13.28 -3.55
N GLN A 152 -20.22 13.81 -2.41
CA GLN A 152 -19.48 14.80 -1.64
C GLN A 152 -18.10 14.28 -1.21
N TYR A 153 -18.02 13.02 -0.80
CA TYR A 153 -16.78 12.42 -0.33
C TYR A 153 -15.80 12.13 -1.47
N TYR A 154 -16.24 11.44 -2.53
CA TYR A 154 -15.33 11.00 -3.59
C TYR A 154 -15.08 12.06 -4.67
N SER A 155 -15.81 13.18 -4.69
CA SER A 155 -15.50 14.33 -5.53
C SER A 155 -14.47 15.30 -4.91
N ASN A 156 -13.80 14.88 -3.85
CA ASN A 156 -12.73 15.68 -3.24
C ASN A 156 -11.62 15.97 -4.27
N PRO A 157 -11.34 17.26 -4.58
CA PRO A 157 -10.38 17.60 -5.63
C PRO A 157 -8.95 17.19 -5.30
N TRP A 158 -8.56 17.14 -4.03
CA TRP A 158 -7.24 16.67 -3.64
C TRP A 158 -7.08 15.18 -3.86
N LEU A 159 -8.14 14.37 -3.67
CA LEU A 159 -8.11 12.95 -4.01
C LEU A 159 -7.80 12.76 -5.50
N ALA A 160 -8.44 13.54 -6.36
CA ALA A 160 -8.18 13.49 -7.79
C ALA A 160 -6.71 13.83 -8.11
N ARG A 161 -6.17 14.91 -7.52
CA ARG A 161 -4.78 15.32 -7.73
C ARG A 161 -3.77 14.27 -7.29
N VAL A 162 -4.00 13.63 -6.15
CA VAL A 162 -3.13 12.53 -5.68
C VAL A 162 -3.19 11.34 -6.62
N CYS A 163 -4.39 10.96 -7.07
CA CYS A 163 -4.54 9.85 -8.02
C CYS A 163 -3.85 10.14 -9.37
N GLU A 164 -4.05 11.34 -9.90
CA GLU A 164 -3.46 11.78 -11.16
C GLU A 164 -1.93 11.86 -11.10
N ALA A 165 -1.37 12.23 -9.94
CA ALA A 165 0.07 12.30 -9.75
C ALA A 165 0.78 10.96 -10.00
N TRP A 166 0.15 9.84 -9.67
CA TRP A 166 0.74 8.51 -9.80
C TRP A 166 0.23 7.72 -11.01
N LEU A 167 -1.08 7.78 -11.26
CA LEU A 167 -1.77 6.90 -12.21
C LEU A 167 -2.12 7.61 -13.53
N GLY A 168 -2.04 8.93 -13.57
CA GLY A 168 -2.61 9.71 -14.65
C GLY A 168 -4.14 9.73 -14.60
N GLN A 169 -4.76 10.04 -15.72
CA GLN A 169 -6.22 10.12 -15.83
C GLN A 169 -6.87 8.74 -15.99
N GLN A 170 -8.19 8.69 -15.80
CA GLN A 170 -9.04 7.51 -16.01
C GLN A 170 -8.73 6.34 -15.07
N TYR A 171 -8.19 6.64 -13.90
CA TYR A 171 -8.03 5.67 -12.82
C TYR A 171 -9.40 5.21 -12.31
N ARG A 172 -9.43 4.03 -11.66
CA ARG A 172 -10.61 3.52 -10.98
C ARG A 172 -10.36 3.42 -9.48
N VAL A 173 -11.23 4.05 -8.69
CA VAL A 173 -11.23 3.93 -7.23
C VAL A 173 -12.03 2.69 -6.82
N THR A 174 -11.44 1.88 -5.96
CA THR A 174 -12.13 0.90 -5.12
C THR A 174 -11.78 1.19 -3.67
N ALA A 175 -12.61 0.76 -2.72
CA ALA A 175 -12.40 1.08 -1.32
C ALA A 175 -12.93 0.00 -0.37
N GLN A 176 -12.31 -0.06 0.80
CA GLN A 176 -12.73 -0.90 1.92
C GLN A 176 -12.69 -0.07 3.19
N THR A 177 -13.78 -0.04 3.95
CA THR A 177 -13.76 0.59 5.27
C THR A 177 -13.30 -0.43 6.29
N ASN A 178 -12.31 -0.07 7.10
CA ASN A 178 -11.75 -0.91 8.16
C ASN A 178 -11.86 -0.20 9.50
N ILE A 179 -12.53 -0.85 10.46
CA ILE A 179 -12.66 -0.38 11.83
C ILE A 179 -11.93 -1.38 12.73
N VAL A 180 -10.84 -0.92 13.34
CA VAL A 180 -10.05 -1.71 14.27
C VAL A 180 -10.37 -1.29 15.70
N LYS A 181 -11.02 -2.18 16.42
CA LYS A 181 -11.47 -1.94 17.80
C LYS A 181 -10.30 -2.06 18.79
N PRO A 182 -10.46 -1.54 20.02
CA PRO A 182 -9.51 -1.75 21.09
C PRO A 182 -9.14 -3.25 21.25
N GLY A 183 -7.85 -3.55 21.29
CA GLY A 183 -7.31 -4.91 21.30
C GLY A 183 -7.22 -5.59 19.92
N GLY A 184 -7.51 -4.86 18.83
CA GLY A 184 -7.33 -5.38 17.48
C GLY A 184 -5.84 -5.61 17.16
N ALA A 185 -5.52 -6.78 16.61
CA ALA A 185 -4.15 -7.20 16.34
C ALA A 185 -3.56 -6.52 15.08
N ALA A 186 -2.24 -6.35 15.07
CA ALA A 186 -1.48 -5.95 13.90
C ALA A 186 -1.57 -6.98 12.77
N GLN A 187 -1.34 -6.51 11.56
CA GLN A 187 -1.08 -7.38 10.42
C GLN A 187 0.40 -7.77 10.36
N VAL A 188 0.66 -8.91 9.73
CA VAL A 188 2.01 -9.26 9.25
C VAL A 188 2.38 -8.30 8.11
N SER A 189 3.66 -7.93 8.03
CA SER A 189 4.14 -7.05 6.99
C SER A 189 3.96 -7.66 5.60
N HIS A 190 3.57 -6.84 4.63
CA HIS A 190 3.29 -7.30 3.27
C HIS A 190 3.55 -6.20 2.24
N ARG A 191 3.64 -6.61 1.00
CA ARG A 191 3.48 -5.79 -0.21
C ARG A 191 2.15 -6.14 -0.83
N ASP A 192 1.50 -5.17 -1.43
CA ASP A 192 0.20 -5.40 -1.99
C ASP A 192 0.20 -5.50 -3.51
N TYR A 193 -0.94 -5.84 -3.97
CA TYR A 193 -1.53 -6.06 -5.28
C TYR A 193 -0.88 -7.17 -6.08
N HIS A 194 -1.71 -7.80 -6.85
CA HIS A 194 -1.44 -8.91 -7.77
C HIS A 194 -0.30 -9.84 -7.33
N LEU A 195 0.95 -9.38 -7.38
CA LEU A 195 2.12 -10.15 -6.96
C LEU A 195 2.22 -10.31 -5.44
N GLY A 196 1.69 -9.37 -4.69
CA GLY A 196 1.62 -9.44 -3.24
C GLY A 196 0.73 -10.58 -2.71
N PHE A 197 -0.20 -11.08 -3.51
CA PHE A 197 -1.03 -12.24 -3.18
C PHE A 197 -0.47 -13.56 -3.72
N GLN A 198 0.66 -13.52 -4.44
CA GLN A 198 1.32 -14.71 -4.98
C GLN A 198 2.36 -15.25 -4.01
N THR A 199 2.67 -16.54 -4.13
CA THR A 199 3.87 -17.11 -3.50
C THR A 199 5.13 -16.66 -4.27
N ALA A 200 6.32 -16.92 -3.71
CA ALA A 200 7.56 -16.65 -4.42
C ALA A 200 7.63 -17.42 -5.76
N GLU A 201 7.16 -18.67 -5.79
CA GLU A 201 7.05 -19.49 -7.00
C GLU A 201 6.08 -18.87 -8.01
N GLY A 202 4.98 -18.31 -7.55
CA GLY A 202 4.04 -17.58 -8.39
C GLY A 202 4.69 -16.34 -9.00
N CYS A 203 5.35 -15.52 -8.19
CA CYS A 203 6.06 -14.32 -8.61
C CYS A 203 7.20 -14.64 -9.59
N SER A 204 7.95 -15.73 -9.38
CA SER A 204 9.07 -16.14 -10.25
C SER A 204 8.67 -16.39 -11.71
N ARG A 205 7.40 -16.59 -11.99
CA ARG A 205 6.87 -16.78 -13.36
C ARG A 205 6.73 -15.48 -14.15
N PHE A 206 6.80 -14.34 -13.47
CA PHE A 206 6.70 -13.03 -14.11
C PHE A 206 8.09 -12.45 -14.37
N PRO A 207 8.32 -11.86 -15.56
CA PRO A 207 9.58 -11.17 -15.85
C PRO A 207 9.88 -10.07 -14.83
N LYS A 208 11.16 -9.84 -14.53
CA LYS A 208 11.63 -8.80 -13.61
C LYS A 208 11.02 -7.43 -13.90
N GLY A 209 10.99 -7.06 -15.19
CA GLY A 209 10.37 -5.81 -15.63
C GLY A 209 8.88 -5.71 -15.31
N MET A 210 8.14 -6.84 -15.36
CA MET A 210 6.72 -6.87 -15.00
C MET A 210 6.51 -6.79 -13.49
N GLN A 211 7.40 -7.42 -12.71
CA GLN A 211 7.34 -7.26 -11.24
C GLN A 211 7.60 -5.81 -10.84
N TYR A 212 8.58 -5.16 -11.45
CA TYR A 212 8.84 -3.74 -11.24
C TYR A 212 7.68 -2.86 -11.71
N ALA A 213 7.17 -3.07 -12.92
CA ALA A 213 6.09 -2.28 -13.50
C ALA A 213 4.77 -2.40 -12.72
N SER A 214 4.52 -3.52 -12.03
CA SER A 214 3.27 -3.75 -11.29
C SER A 214 3.00 -2.68 -10.23
N GLN A 215 4.04 -2.10 -9.62
CA GLN A 215 3.89 -1.03 -8.63
C GLN A 215 3.30 0.27 -9.21
N PHE A 216 3.42 0.50 -10.52
CA PHE A 216 2.89 1.69 -11.19
C PHE A 216 1.42 1.52 -11.65
N LEU A 217 0.86 0.33 -11.49
CA LEU A 217 -0.52 0.04 -11.90
C LEU A 217 -1.54 0.32 -10.80
N THR A 218 -1.09 0.64 -9.61
CA THR A 218 -1.95 0.85 -8.44
C THR A 218 -1.38 1.92 -7.53
N LEU A 219 -2.26 2.68 -6.90
CA LEU A 219 -1.97 3.55 -5.77
C LEU A 219 -2.76 3.05 -4.57
N GLN A 220 -2.11 2.97 -3.42
CA GLN A 220 -2.78 2.73 -2.17
C GLN A 220 -2.88 4.00 -1.34
N GLY A 221 -3.92 4.08 -0.53
CA GLY A 221 -4.09 5.15 0.43
C GLY A 221 -5.12 4.81 1.49
N ALA A 222 -5.22 5.69 2.44
CA ALA A 222 -6.28 5.65 3.45
C ALA A 222 -6.68 7.07 3.83
N VAL A 223 -7.98 7.28 4.01
CA VAL A 223 -8.51 8.49 4.64
C VAL A 223 -8.95 8.14 6.05
N ALA A 224 -8.45 8.89 7.02
CA ALA A 224 -8.79 8.74 8.41
C ALA A 224 -10.26 9.14 8.65
N GLN A 225 -11.08 8.19 9.08
CA GLN A 225 -12.50 8.42 9.42
C GLN A 225 -12.71 8.73 10.91
N SER A 226 -11.69 8.52 11.71
CA SER A 226 -11.56 8.94 13.12
C SER A 226 -10.17 9.50 13.36
N ASP A 227 -9.94 10.13 14.48
CA ASP A 227 -8.57 10.39 14.93
C ASP A 227 -7.84 9.07 15.14
N MET A 228 -6.56 9.06 14.78
CA MET A 228 -5.68 7.89 14.86
C MET A 228 -4.39 8.25 15.59
N PRO A 229 -4.41 8.34 16.92
CA PRO A 229 -3.18 8.44 17.70
C PRO A 229 -2.33 7.18 17.50
N LEU A 230 -1.04 7.23 17.82
CA LEU A 230 -0.12 6.11 17.59
C LEU A 230 -0.57 4.82 18.26
N GLU A 231 -1.18 4.92 19.44
CA GLU A 231 -1.70 3.80 20.24
C GLU A 231 -2.89 3.11 19.54
N SER A 232 -3.60 3.80 18.65
CA SER A 232 -4.67 3.19 17.86
C SER A 232 -4.15 2.31 16.72
N GLY A 233 -2.82 2.29 16.52
CA GLY A 233 -2.12 1.45 15.55
C GLY A 233 -2.35 1.86 14.09
N PRO A 234 -2.11 3.13 13.69
CA PRO A 234 -2.13 3.51 12.28
C PRO A 234 -1.15 2.67 11.47
N THR A 235 -1.27 2.74 10.16
CA THR A 235 -0.44 1.92 9.27
C THR A 235 1.06 2.13 9.54
N ARG A 236 1.78 1.03 9.64
CA ARG A 236 3.23 0.96 9.79
C ARG A 236 3.84 0.84 8.40
N PHE A 237 4.88 1.60 8.13
CA PHE A 237 5.58 1.63 6.84
C PHE A 237 7.07 1.39 7.03
N LEU A 238 7.71 0.77 6.04
CA LEU A 238 9.17 0.71 5.93
C LEU A 238 9.60 1.60 4.75
N PRO A 239 9.94 2.88 4.97
CA PRO A 239 10.29 3.80 3.91
C PRO A 239 11.41 3.26 3.01
N PHE A 240 11.33 3.55 1.70
CA PHE A 240 12.24 3.11 0.63
C PHE A 240 12.19 1.63 0.28
N SER A 241 11.48 0.78 1.02
CA SER A 241 11.46 -0.66 0.79
C SER A 241 10.91 -1.07 -0.58
N GLN A 242 10.10 -0.23 -1.23
CA GLN A 242 9.64 -0.44 -2.61
C GLN A 242 10.79 -0.44 -3.62
N LYS A 243 11.95 0.13 -3.27
CA LYS A 243 13.15 0.18 -4.11
C LYS A 243 13.87 -1.18 -4.22
N LEU A 244 13.47 -2.17 -3.45
CA LEU A 244 13.95 -3.53 -3.63
C LEU A 244 13.15 -4.20 -4.75
N ASP A 245 13.68 -4.21 -5.98
CA ASP A 245 13.01 -4.71 -7.17
C ASP A 245 12.53 -6.16 -7.03
N SER A 246 13.34 -7.00 -6.37
CA SER A 246 13.03 -8.41 -6.09
C SER A 246 12.16 -8.61 -4.84
N GLY A 247 11.65 -7.55 -4.24
CA GLY A 247 10.97 -7.61 -2.94
C GLY A 247 9.71 -8.52 -2.91
N TYR A 248 9.01 -8.70 -4.03
CA TYR A 248 7.90 -9.64 -4.10
C TYR A 248 8.32 -11.11 -3.95
N MET A 249 9.59 -11.41 -4.23
CA MET A 249 10.14 -12.76 -4.03
C MET A 249 10.45 -13.06 -2.55
N ALA A 250 10.62 -12.03 -1.71
CA ALA A 250 11.29 -12.19 -0.44
C ALA A 250 10.50 -11.72 0.79
N TYR A 251 9.56 -10.80 0.67
CA TYR A 251 8.96 -10.13 1.82
C TYR A 251 8.28 -11.08 2.83
N ARG A 252 7.96 -12.33 2.43
CA ARG A 252 7.40 -13.36 3.30
C ARG A 252 8.44 -14.16 4.09
N GLN A 253 9.73 -13.93 3.84
CA GLN A 253 10.80 -14.60 4.58
C GLN A 253 10.85 -14.07 6.01
N PRO A 254 11.08 -14.94 7.03
CA PRO A 254 11.07 -14.53 8.43
C PRO A 254 12.03 -13.38 8.74
N GLU A 255 13.22 -13.35 8.14
CA GLU A 255 14.20 -12.29 8.34
C GLU A 255 13.75 -10.94 7.76
N PHE A 256 12.90 -10.92 6.73
CA PHE A 256 12.30 -9.70 6.19
C PHE A 256 11.21 -9.16 7.11
N ASP A 257 10.38 -10.03 7.67
CA ASP A 257 9.37 -9.64 8.66
C ASP A 257 10.04 -9.16 9.96
N GLN A 258 11.11 -9.83 10.42
CA GLN A 258 11.90 -9.37 11.55
C GLN A 258 12.48 -7.97 11.29
N TYR A 259 13.12 -7.75 10.14
CA TYR A 259 13.68 -6.45 9.77
C TYR A 259 12.58 -5.36 9.73
N PHE A 260 11.42 -5.67 9.17
CA PHE A 260 10.27 -4.76 9.20
C PHE A 260 9.88 -4.41 10.63
N ASN A 261 9.72 -5.41 11.50
CA ASN A 261 9.30 -5.20 12.89
C ASN A 261 10.29 -4.37 13.72
N GLU A 262 11.57 -4.37 13.36
CA GLU A 262 12.62 -3.57 14.00
C GLU A 262 12.72 -2.13 13.46
N HIS A 263 12.27 -1.85 12.21
CA HIS A 263 12.57 -0.60 11.51
C HIS A 263 11.34 0.16 10.97
N TRP A 264 10.14 -0.33 11.17
CA TRP A 264 8.94 0.37 10.70
C TRP A 264 8.74 1.72 11.37
N VAL A 265 8.07 2.60 10.66
CA VAL A 265 7.65 3.90 11.17
C VAL A 265 6.14 4.09 10.99
N SER A 266 5.54 4.93 11.81
CA SER A 266 4.14 5.32 11.69
C SER A 266 3.95 6.76 12.16
N LEU A 267 2.92 7.42 11.65
CA LEU A 267 2.52 8.76 12.04
C LEU A 267 1.07 8.76 12.53
N PRO A 268 0.72 9.59 13.52
CA PRO A 268 -0.66 9.80 13.88
C PRO A 268 -1.37 10.57 12.76
N LEU A 269 -2.66 10.31 12.59
CA LEU A 269 -3.53 11.03 11.65
C LEU A 269 -4.72 11.61 12.41
N LYS A 270 -5.20 12.77 11.97
CA LYS A 270 -6.48 13.32 12.40
C LYS A 270 -7.57 12.90 11.43
N LYS A 271 -8.81 12.87 11.90
CA LYS A 271 -9.98 12.67 11.06
C LYS A 271 -9.97 13.65 9.89
N GLY A 272 -10.01 13.13 8.67
CA GLY A 272 -9.92 13.91 7.43
C GLY A 272 -8.53 14.00 6.81
N ASP A 273 -7.49 13.51 7.49
CA ASP A 273 -6.18 13.36 6.88
C ASP A 273 -6.14 12.14 5.95
N GLY A 274 -5.25 12.19 4.97
CA GLY A 274 -4.95 11.09 4.06
C GLY A 274 -3.51 10.62 4.17
N VAL A 275 -3.28 9.35 3.93
CA VAL A 275 -1.95 8.79 3.69
C VAL A 275 -1.97 8.03 2.37
N PHE A 276 -0.96 8.23 1.52
CA PHE A 276 -0.85 7.57 0.22
C PHE A 276 0.53 6.96 0.05
N PHE A 277 0.58 5.79 -0.57
CA PHE A 277 1.83 5.05 -0.67
C PHE A 277 1.86 4.11 -1.88
N ASN A 278 3.09 3.81 -2.31
CA ASN A 278 3.37 2.84 -3.35
C ASN A 278 2.99 1.42 -2.89
N PRO A 279 2.23 0.62 -3.65
CA PRO A 279 1.79 -0.71 -3.23
C PRO A 279 2.94 -1.70 -2.98
N ALA A 280 4.12 -1.47 -3.57
CA ALA A 280 5.31 -2.27 -3.33
C ALA A 280 6.05 -1.90 -2.03
N LEU A 281 5.62 -0.86 -1.32
CA LEU A 281 6.17 -0.50 -0.01
C LEU A 281 5.80 -1.57 1.02
N HIS A 282 6.76 -2.05 1.82
CA HIS A 282 6.43 -2.92 2.96
C HIS A 282 5.62 -2.14 3.99
N HIS A 283 4.44 -2.65 4.30
CA HIS A 283 3.54 -2.01 5.25
C HIS A 283 2.69 -3.02 6.00
N ALA A 284 2.04 -2.57 7.06
CA ALA A 284 1.10 -3.37 7.85
C ALA A 284 0.23 -2.47 8.73
N ALA A 285 -0.99 -2.89 9.04
CA ALA A 285 -1.76 -2.26 10.10
C ALA A 285 -1.07 -2.50 11.47
N GLY A 286 -1.09 -1.48 12.34
CA GLY A 286 -0.59 -1.60 13.71
C GLY A 286 -1.62 -2.20 14.66
N ASN A 287 -1.17 -2.60 15.87
CA ASN A 287 -2.06 -2.99 16.98
C ASN A 287 -2.84 -1.77 17.49
N ASN A 288 -4.12 -1.93 17.74
CA ASN A 288 -4.88 -0.94 18.49
C ASN A 288 -4.79 -1.25 19.99
N THR A 289 -3.92 -0.54 20.69
CA THR A 289 -3.76 -0.62 22.15
C THR A 289 -4.48 0.51 22.89
N SER A 290 -5.17 1.39 22.12
CA SER A 290 -5.97 2.46 22.69
C SER A 290 -7.35 1.97 23.14
N ASP A 291 -8.12 2.87 23.72
CA ASP A 291 -9.51 2.67 24.14
C ASP A 291 -10.54 3.13 23.11
N VAL A 292 -10.08 3.59 21.92
CA VAL A 292 -10.95 4.12 20.86
C VAL A 292 -10.92 3.23 19.60
N ASP A 293 -12.02 3.25 18.85
CA ASP A 293 -12.09 2.62 17.55
C ASP A 293 -11.26 3.43 16.53
N ARG A 294 -10.37 2.77 15.81
CA ARG A 294 -9.66 3.35 14.66
C ARG A 294 -10.41 3.01 13.38
N SER A 295 -10.90 4.03 12.70
CA SER A 295 -11.65 3.87 11.45
C SER A 295 -10.92 4.53 10.28
N ALA A 296 -10.73 3.78 9.20
CA ALA A 296 -10.14 4.25 7.94
C ALA A 296 -10.93 3.75 6.74
N ASN A 297 -11.06 4.61 5.74
CA ASN A 297 -11.47 4.20 4.40
C ASN A 297 -10.20 3.92 3.59
N LEU A 298 -9.90 2.64 3.37
CA LEU A 298 -8.74 2.18 2.62
C LEU A 298 -9.05 2.29 1.13
N LEU A 299 -8.24 3.08 0.43
CA LEU A 299 -8.38 3.34 -1.00
C LEU A 299 -7.43 2.45 -1.80
N GLN A 300 -7.98 1.82 -2.81
CA GLN A 300 -7.25 0.97 -3.74
C GLN A 300 -7.58 1.46 -5.15
N ILE A 301 -6.62 2.12 -5.77
CA ILE A 301 -6.86 2.89 -6.98
C ILE A 301 -6.03 2.27 -8.09
N SER A 302 -6.71 1.83 -9.15
CA SER A 302 -6.08 1.16 -10.29
C SER A 302 -5.92 2.12 -11.47
N SER A 303 -4.79 2.04 -12.16
CA SER A 303 -4.57 2.78 -13.39
C SER A 303 -5.51 2.31 -14.52
N ALA A 304 -5.64 3.10 -15.57
CA ALA A 304 -6.36 2.71 -16.78
C ALA A 304 -5.77 1.44 -17.45
N PHE A 305 -4.50 1.13 -17.17
CA PHE A 305 -3.77 -0.03 -17.70
C PHE A 305 -3.79 -1.23 -16.76
N GLY A 306 -4.31 -1.08 -15.54
CA GLY A 306 -4.34 -2.10 -14.51
C GLY A 306 -5.72 -2.71 -14.32
N LYS A 307 -5.77 -4.01 -13.99
CA LYS A 307 -7.02 -4.66 -13.60
C LYS A 307 -7.37 -4.25 -12.16
N PRO A 308 -8.57 -3.69 -11.89
CA PRO A 308 -8.96 -3.36 -10.53
C PRO A 308 -9.18 -4.63 -9.69
N MET A 309 -9.04 -4.49 -8.37
CA MET A 309 -9.24 -5.59 -7.42
C MET A 309 -10.72 -5.95 -7.23
N GLU A 310 -11.59 -4.96 -7.29
CA GLU A 310 -13.04 -5.12 -7.13
C GLU A 310 -13.73 -4.78 -8.45
N GLN A 311 -14.84 -5.48 -8.70
CA GLN A 311 -15.64 -5.31 -9.92
C GLN A 311 -16.66 -4.18 -9.78
#